data_fb2ed8baf1be89c04e8511cbf5fe10b6
#
_entry.id   fb2ed8baf1be89c04e8511cbf5fe10b6
#
_cell.length_a   1.000
_cell.length_b   1.000
_cell.length_c   1.000
_cell.angle_alpha   90.00
_cell.angle_beta   90.00
_cell.angle_gamma   90.00
#
_symmetry.space_group_name_H-M   'P 1'
#
loop_
_entity.id
_entity.type
_entity.pdbx_description
1 polymer ?
#
loop_
_entity_poly.entity_id
_entity_poly.type
_entity_poly.pdbx_seq_one_letter_code
_entity_poly.pdbx_strand_id
1 'polypeptide(L)'
;MENSKDNFPFDKKGDCKMPVDKYTRILLINDLLQSGKSVRAEELAEMFHTSKRTIIRDIRDLRDYYADCICFGWCSTYQLIEYDREKNTYRLTILVQ
;
A
#
# COMPACT_ATOMS: atom_id res chain seq x y z
N MET A 1 -22.38 7.40 -9.04
CA MET A 1 -22.07 7.39 -8.72
C MET A 1 -21.57 7.50 -8.29
N GLU A 2 -21.42 7.58 -8.18
CA GLU A 2 -20.98 7.78 -7.69
C GLU A 2 -20.11 7.60 -7.51
N ASN A 3 -19.71 7.53 -7.76
CA ASN A 3 -18.95 7.44 -7.61
C ASN A 3 -18.06 7.27 -7.41
N SER A 4 -17.73 7.41 -7.56
CA SER A 4 -16.95 7.29 -7.39
C SER A 4 -16.32 7.28 -7.03
N LYS A 5 -16.21 7.55 -6.92
CA LYS A 5 -15.67 7.60 -6.42
C LYS A 5 -15.41 7.22 -5.75
N ASP A 6 -15.49 7.21 -5.57
CA ASP A 6 -15.34 6.80 -4.85
C ASP A 6 -15.04 6.09 -4.49
N ASN A 7 -14.76 6.44 -4.32
CA ASN A 7 -14.41 5.80 -4.07
C ASN A 7 -13.82 4.83 -3.10
N PHE A 8 -13.15 5.27 -2.21
CA PHE A 8 -12.68 4.45 -1.15
C PHE A 8 -13.75 4.33 -0.13
N PRO A 9 -14.11 3.14 0.27
CA PRO A 9 -15.18 2.97 1.22
C PRO A 9 -14.95 3.69 2.52
N PHE A 10 -13.72 3.75 3.00
CA PHE A 10 -13.50 4.38 4.26
C PHE A 10 -13.54 5.88 4.20
N ASP A 11 -13.73 6.42 3.06
CA ASP A 11 -13.89 7.81 2.95
C ASP A 11 -15.20 8.25 3.41
N LYS A 12 -16.11 7.37 3.64
CA LYS A 12 -17.35 7.77 3.96
C LYS A 12 -17.42 8.09 5.25
N LYS A 13 -17.25 9.18 5.57
CA LYS A 13 -17.53 9.68 6.71
C LYS A 13 -17.50 8.94 7.83
N GLY A 14 -16.81 8.55 8.37
CA GLY A 14 -16.80 8.08 9.60
C GLY A 14 -17.43 6.78 9.88
N ASP A 15 -18.02 6.30 8.91
CA ASP A 15 -18.62 5.11 9.08
C ASP A 15 -17.66 4.07 9.25
N CYS A 16 -16.45 4.24 8.88
CA CYS A 16 -15.50 3.22 8.91
C CYS A 16 -14.86 3.14 10.20
N LYS A 17 -15.57 2.86 11.22
CA LYS A 17 -14.96 2.69 12.43
C LYS A 17 -14.40 1.35 12.55
N MET A 18 -14.81 0.41 11.78
CA MET A 18 -14.31 -0.93 11.87
C MET A 18 -12.96 -0.99 11.24
N PRO A 19 -12.00 -1.62 11.87
CA PRO A 19 -10.69 -1.76 11.28
C PRO A 19 -10.78 -2.57 10.00
N VAL A 20 -10.02 -2.19 9.04
CA VAL A 20 -9.94 -2.90 7.77
C VAL A 20 -9.07 -4.13 7.98
N ASP A 21 -9.45 -5.27 7.43
CA ASP A 21 -8.68 -6.47 7.63
C ASP A 21 -7.34 -6.38 6.88
N LYS A 22 -6.44 -7.29 7.18
CA LYS A 22 -5.10 -7.24 6.66
C LYS A 22 -5.04 -7.30 5.14
N TYR A 23 -5.83 -8.16 4.54
CA TYR A 23 -5.76 -8.32 3.09
C TYR A 23 -6.28 -7.09 2.38
N THR A 24 -7.35 -6.51 2.87
CA THR A 24 -7.89 -5.29 2.29
C THR A 24 -6.88 -4.16 2.45
N ARG A 25 -6.25 -4.08 3.60
CA ARG A 25 -5.23 -3.07 3.86
C ARG A 25 -4.09 -3.17 2.87
N ILE A 26 -3.56 -4.37 2.68
CA ILE A 26 -2.44 -4.60 1.78
C ILE A 26 -2.83 -4.25 0.35
N LEU A 27 -4.02 -4.62 -0.07
CA LEU A 27 -4.47 -4.31 -1.43
C LEU A 27 -4.63 -2.81 -1.64
N LEU A 28 -5.12 -2.09 -0.65
CA LEU A 28 -5.26 -0.65 -0.76
C LEU A 28 -3.90 0.04 -0.79
N ILE A 29 -2.96 -0.43 0.01
CA ILE A 29 -1.61 0.10 -0.01
C ILE A 29 -0.98 -0.15 -1.38
N ASN A 30 -1.19 -1.34 -1.92
CA ASN A 30 -0.68 -1.67 -3.24
C ASN A 30 -1.27 -0.72 -4.30
N ASP A 31 -2.57 -0.46 -4.22
CA ASP A 31 -3.20 0.45 -5.17
C ASP A 31 -2.59 1.85 -5.10
N LEU A 32 -2.32 2.33 -3.90
CA LEU A 32 -1.72 3.64 -3.75
C LEU A 32 -0.32 3.67 -4.36
N LEU A 33 0.46 2.64 -4.11
CA LEU A 33 1.81 2.56 -4.66
C LEU A 33 1.78 2.43 -6.18
N GLN A 34 0.86 1.63 -6.70
CA GLN A 34 0.76 1.45 -8.15
C GLN A 34 0.33 2.72 -8.85
N SER A 35 -0.36 3.59 -8.16
CA SER A 35 -0.76 4.86 -8.75
C SER A 35 0.35 5.90 -8.74
N GLY A 36 1.52 5.52 -8.25
CA GLY A 36 2.67 6.42 -8.25
C GLY A 36 2.77 7.30 -7.03
N LYS A 37 1.99 7.03 -6.02
CA LYS A 37 2.03 7.86 -4.82
C LYS A 37 3.03 7.36 -3.83
N SER A 38 3.62 8.29 -3.09
CA SER A 38 4.46 7.94 -1.95
C SER A 38 3.57 7.88 -0.73
N VAL A 39 3.81 6.93 0.14
CA VAL A 39 2.97 6.74 1.32
C VAL A 39 3.81 6.77 2.58
N ARG A 40 3.22 7.21 3.66
CA ARG A 40 3.87 7.20 4.95
C ARG A 40 3.18 6.23 5.86
N ALA A 41 3.96 5.49 6.62
CA ALA A 41 3.38 4.50 7.53
C ALA A 41 2.46 5.15 8.56
N GLU A 42 2.84 6.33 9.05
CA GLU A 42 2.02 7.02 10.04
C GLU A 42 0.65 7.40 9.48
N GLU A 43 0.64 7.88 8.26
CA GLU A 43 -0.61 8.30 7.64
C GLU A 43 -1.51 7.11 7.37
N LEU A 44 -0.92 6.03 6.91
CA LEU A 44 -1.70 4.83 6.65
C LEU A 44 -2.23 4.23 7.96
N ALA A 45 -1.43 4.31 9.01
CA ALA A 45 -1.87 3.79 10.30
C ALA A 45 -3.10 4.55 10.79
N GLU A 46 -3.13 5.86 10.61
CA GLU A 46 -4.28 6.64 10.98
C GLU A 46 -5.46 6.29 10.10
N MET A 47 -5.23 6.20 8.81
CA MET A 47 -6.30 5.92 7.86
C MET A 47 -6.97 4.59 8.15
N PHE A 48 -6.18 3.59 8.51
CA PHE A 48 -6.71 2.26 8.72
C PHE A 48 -6.97 1.92 10.20
N HIS A 49 -6.81 2.89 11.08
CA HIS A 49 -7.03 2.72 12.53
C HIS A 49 -6.19 1.57 13.08
N THR A 50 -4.93 1.57 12.76
CA THR A 50 -4.03 0.53 13.24
C THR A 50 -2.70 1.16 13.64
N SER A 51 -1.73 0.36 14.04
CA SER A 51 -0.45 0.88 14.48
C SER A 51 0.51 1.03 13.31
N LYS A 52 1.48 1.92 13.48
CA LYS A 52 2.52 2.09 12.49
C LYS A 52 3.27 0.79 12.25
N ARG A 53 3.51 0.03 13.32
CA ARG A 53 4.20 -1.24 13.20
C ARG A 53 3.44 -2.20 12.29
N THR A 54 2.12 -2.23 12.40
CA THR A 54 1.31 -3.08 11.55
C THR A 54 1.46 -2.67 10.08
N ILE A 55 1.48 -1.37 9.81
CA ILE A 55 1.64 -0.89 8.44
C ILE A 55 3.01 -1.26 7.89
N ILE A 56 4.06 -1.12 8.69
CA ILE A 56 5.40 -1.47 8.25
C ILE A 56 5.46 -2.96 7.91
N ARG A 57 4.77 -3.77 8.70
CA ARG A 57 4.71 -5.19 8.46
C ARG A 57 3.96 -5.50 7.17
N ASP A 58 2.85 -4.78 6.93
CA ASP A 58 2.08 -4.95 5.70
C ASP A 58 2.91 -4.59 4.47
N ILE A 59 3.69 -3.51 4.57
CA ILE A 59 4.54 -3.10 3.46
C ILE A 59 5.64 -4.12 3.22
N ARG A 60 6.16 -4.71 4.30
CA ARG A 60 7.17 -5.76 4.16
C ARG A 60 6.58 -6.98 3.46
N ASP A 61 5.36 -7.36 3.81
CA ASP A 61 4.72 -8.50 3.16
C ASP A 61 4.50 -8.22 1.67
N LEU A 62 4.15 -6.99 1.34
CA LEU A 62 3.96 -6.62 -0.05
C LEU A 62 5.29 -6.63 -0.80
N ARG A 63 6.36 -6.20 -0.14
CA ARG A 63 7.69 -6.24 -0.74
C ARG A 63 8.10 -7.67 -1.02
N ASP A 64 7.81 -8.57 -0.10
CA ASP A 64 8.12 -9.99 -0.29
C ASP A 64 7.34 -10.57 -1.47
N TYR A 65 6.10 -10.16 -1.61
CA TYR A 65 5.29 -10.61 -2.73
C TYR A 65 5.91 -10.16 -4.07
N TYR A 66 6.37 -8.92 -4.14
CA TYR A 66 7.00 -8.45 -5.37
C TYR A 66 8.31 -9.21 -5.65
N ALA A 67 9.07 -9.51 -4.61
CA ALA A 67 10.30 -10.28 -4.77
C ALA A 67 9.98 -11.68 -5.29
N ASP A 68 8.92 -12.29 -4.78
CA ASP A 68 8.51 -13.60 -5.23
C ASP A 68 8.08 -13.57 -6.69
N CYS A 69 7.37 -12.51 -7.09
CA CYS A 69 6.97 -12.37 -8.50
C CYS A 69 8.19 -12.35 -9.41
N ILE A 70 9.24 -11.68 -8.99
CA ILE A 70 10.46 -11.64 -9.77
C ILE A 70 11.11 -13.02 -9.83
N CYS A 71 11.23 -13.67 -8.67
CA CYS A 71 11.88 -14.97 -8.59
C CYS A 71 11.18 -16.04 -9.40
N PHE A 72 9.84 -16.00 -9.40
CA PHE A 72 9.09 -17.03 -10.11
C PHE A 72 8.68 -16.63 -11.52
N GLY A 73 9.06 -15.44 -11.93
CA GLY A 73 8.75 -14.99 -13.29
C GLY A 73 7.28 -14.72 -13.54
N TRP A 74 6.54 -14.40 -12.48
CA TRP A 74 5.10 -14.17 -12.62
C TRP A 74 4.78 -12.79 -13.18
N CYS A 75 5.76 -11.86 -13.11
CA CYS A 75 5.53 -10.50 -13.56
C CYS A 75 6.40 -10.18 -14.75
N SER A 76 5.88 -9.39 -15.66
CA SER A 76 6.66 -8.98 -16.81
C SER A 76 7.52 -7.77 -16.51
N THR A 77 7.22 -7.03 -15.46
CA THR A 77 8.03 -5.91 -15.06
C THR A 77 8.45 -6.12 -13.61
N TYR A 78 9.63 -5.68 -13.27
CA TYR A 78 10.14 -5.83 -11.91
C TYR A 78 9.77 -4.57 -11.14
N GLN A 79 9.22 -4.76 -9.98
CA GLN A 79 8.78 -3.65 -9.13
C GLN A 79 9.40 -3.82 -7.76
N LEU A 80 9.85 -2.71 -7.20
CA LEU A 80 10.43 -2.72 -5.86
C LEU A 80 9.83 -1.59 -5.05
N ILE A 81 9.66 -1.84 -3.77
CA ILE A 81 9.22 -0.80 -2.86
C ILE A 81 10.45 -0.24 -2.18
N GLU A 82 10.66 1.05 -2.34
CA GLU A 82 11.82 1.74 -1.77
C GLU A 82 11.40 2.67 -0.65
N TYR A 83 12.22 2.77 0.36
CA TYR A 83 11.98 3.67 1.48
C TYR A 83 12.91 4.88 1.37
N ASP A 84 12.32 6.07 1.41
CA ASP A 84 13.08 7.30 1.38
C ASP A 84 13.22 7.79 2.81
N ARG A 85 14.43 7.69 3.36
CA ARG A 85 14.67 8.06 4.73
C ARG A 85 14.44 9.52 5.00
N GLU A 86 14.78 10.37 4.07
CA GLU A 86 14.65 11.80 4.27
C GLU A 86 13.20 12.22 4.37
N LYS A 87 12.38 11.67 3.53
CA LYS A 87 10.98 12.03 3.52
C LYS A 87 10.12 11.10 4.35
N ASN A 88 10.71 10.02 4.82
CA ASN A 88 9.99 9.01 5.59
C ASN A 88 8.80 8.49 4.81
N THR A 89 9.03 8.14 3.55
CA THR A 89 7.98 7.66 2.67
C THR A 89 8.41 6.38 1.98
N TYR A 90 7.42 5.61 1.55
CA TYR A 90 7.65 4.43 0.72
C TYR A 90 7.08 4.70 -0.66
N ARG A 91 7.73 4.22 -1.67
CA ARG A 91 7.20 4.36 -3.02
C ARG A 91 7.61 3.17 -3.87
N LEU A 92 6.89 2.99 -4.96
CA LEU A 92 7.15 1.88 -5.86
C LEU A 92 8.07 2.35 -6.99
N THR A 93 9.10 1.57 -7.24
CA THR A 93 10.00 1.84 -8.34
C THR A 93 9.88 0.69 -9.33
N ILE A 94 9.71 1.00 -10.59
CA ILE A 94 9.61 -0.01 -11.63
C ILE A 94 10.93 -0.10 -12.34
N LEU A 95 11.49 -1.31 -12.36
CA LEU A 95 12.75 -1.55 -13.02
C LEU A 95 12.46 -2.06 -14.42
N VAL A 96 13.02 -1.41 -15.41
CA VAL A 96 12.79 -1.79 -16.79
C VAL A 96 13.94 -2.63 -17.26
N GLN A 97 13.62 -3.73 -17.89
CA GLN A 97 14.65 -4.65 -18.36
C GLN A 97 15.22 -4.19 -19.68
#